data_80e3bf2c843460740e1ab6ac29015555
#
_entry.id   80e3bf2c843460740e1ab6ac29015555
#
_cell.length_a   1.000
_cell.length_b   1.000
_cell.length_c   1.000
_cell.angle_alpha   90.00
_cell.angle_beta   90.00
_cell.angle_gamma   90.00
#
_symmetry.space_group_name_H-M   'P 1'
#
loop_
_entity.id
_entity.type
_entity.pdbx_description
1 polymer ?
#
loop_
_entity_poly.entity_id
_entity_poly.type
_entity_poly.pdbx_seq_one_letter_code
_entity_poly.pdbx_strand_id
1 'polypeptide(L)'
;MDFPKKVDLTQDPIVNVVHHGIKRGIRIALQNECYGAAVILICSGIDAMSFLDMPARQEDVTKNDFIKWANRYIKFPCKEQLTGADLYGARCGMLHNYSAFSRMSREGECRNIGYMDQSVPEVRYNPKVSESLVLVSVPALAEAFSRGIDQFLIDLFSDNKKAQVAEERFKKLVHTFPVVLNGNVG
;
A
#
# COMPACT_ATOMS: atom_id res chain seq x y z
N MET A 1 6.62 43.34 -5.56
CA MET A 1 6.49 41.92 -5.99
C MET A 1 6.23 41.11 -4.75
N ASP A 2 4.99 40.66 -4.55
CA ASP A 2 4.67 39.77 -3.46
C ASP A 2 5.22 38.40 -3.80
N PHE A 3 6.14 37.90 -2.96
CA PHE A 3 6.58 36.52 -3.03
C PHE A 3 5.39 35.61 -2.70
N PRO A 4 5.18 34.53 -3.45
CA PRO A 4 4.09 33.60 -3.12
C PRO A 4 4.26 33.13 -1.67
N LYS A 5 3.18 33.20 -0.88
CA LYS A 5 3.17 32.68 0.50
C LYS A 5 3.67 31.24 0.49
N LYS A 6 4.67 30.96 1.32
CA LYS A 6 5.22 29.61 1.47
C LYS A 6 4.06 28.68 1.85
N VAL A 7 3.74 27.70 0.99
CA VAL A 7 2.68 26.74 1.26
C VAL A 7 3.15 25.84 2.40
N ASP A 8 2.38 25.80 3.48
CA ASP A 8 2.61 24.87 4.57
C ASP A 8 1.98 23.51 4.22
N LEU A 9 2.82 22.52 3.91
CA LEU A 9 2.40 21.15 3.57
C LEU A 9 2.35 20.21 4.78
N THR A 10 2.63 20.73 5.98
CA THR A 10 2.66 19.86 7.19
C THR A 10 1.31 19.24 7.52
N GLN A 11 0.22 19.87 7.09
CA GLN A 11 -1.14 19.37 7.27
C GLN A 11 -1.76 18.82 5.98
N ASP A 12 -1.01 18.80 4.88
CA ASP A 12 -1.48 18.19 3.64
C ASP A 12 -1.66 16.68 3.82
N PRO A 13 -2.87 16.12 3.59
CA PRO A 13 -3.14 14.70 3.83
C PRO A 13 -2.29 13.78 2.97
N ILE A 14 -1.99 14.15 1.72
CA ILE A 14 -1.17 13.32 0.83
C ILE A 14 0.26 13.28 1.35
N VAL A 15 0.83 14.43 1.71
CA VAL A 15 2.18 14.50 2.27
C VAL A 15 2.25 13.74 3.59
N ASN A 16 1.29 13.95 4.49
CA ASN A 16 1.29 13.37 5.83
C ASN A 16 1.04 11.86 5.79
N VAL A 17 -0.05 11.40 5.15
CA VAL A 17 -0.45 10.00 5.14
C VAL A 17 0.38 9.18 4.16
N VAL A 18 0.50 9.64 2.90
CA VAL A 18 1.12 8.83 1.85
C VAL A 18 2.63 8.90 1.93
N HIS A 19 3.21 10.11 1.90
CA HIS A 19 4.67 10.24 1.83
C HIS A 19 5.34 10.01 3.18
N HIS A 20 4.88 10.64 4.26
CA HIS A 20 5.50 10.54 5.58
C HIS A 20 5.02 9.31 6.37
N GLY A 21 3.75 8.93 6.24
CA GLY A 21 3.22 7.74 6.89
C GLY A 21 3.64 6.45 6.16
N ILE A 22 3.03 6.21 5.00
CA ILE A 22 3.13 4.92 4.30
C ILE A 22 4.50 4.73 3.64
N LYS A 23 4.86 5.57 2.66
CA LYS A 23 6.08 5.37 1.87
C LYS A 23 7.35 5.47 2.71
N ARG A 24 7.42 6.45 3.60
CA ARG A 24 8.57 6.62 4.50
C ARG A 24 8.67 5.47 5.50
N GLY A 25 7.55 5.02 6.07
CA GLY A 25 7.51 3.89 6.98
C GLY A 25 8.06 2.61 6.34
N ILE A 26 7.60 2.28 5.12
CA ILE A 26 8.10 1.14 4.35
C ILE A 26 9.61 1.27 4.09
N ARG A 27 10.08 2.44 3.67
CA ARG A 27 11.51 2.68 3.41
C ARG A 27 12.36 2.48 4.66
N ILE A 28 11.93 3.01 5.81
CA ILE A 28 12.64 2.83 7.09
C ILE A 28 12.68 1.36 7.48
N ALA A 29 11.56 0.63 7.32
CA ALA A 29 11.52 -0.81 7.60
C ALA A 29 12.51 -1.59 6.72
N LEU A 30 12.59 -1.27 5.42
CA LEU A 30 13.55 -1.89 4.50
C LEU A 30 15.01 -1.54 4.84
N GLN A 31 15.29 -0.29 5.17
CA GLN A 31 16.64 0.16 5.56
C GLN A 31 17.17 -0.53 6.82
N ASN A 32 16.26 -1.01 7.67
CA ASN A 32 16.57 -1.76 8.88
C ASN A 32 16.29 -3.27 8.74
N GLU A 33 16.15 -3.78 7.51
CA GLU A 33 15.90 -5.20 7.21
C GLU A 33 14.66 -5.80 7.89
N CYS A 34 13.73 -4.93 8.31
CA CYS A 34 12.46 -5.31 8.93
C CYS A 34 11.42 -5.70 7.86
N TYR A 35 11.73 -6.73 7.07
CA TYR A 35 10.94 -7.12 5.89
C TYR A 35 9.48 -7.44 6.21
N GLY A 36 9.21 -8.14 7.31
CA GLY A 36 7.83 -8.42 7.74
C GLY A 36 7.03 -7.15 8.04
N ALA A 37 7.64 -6.17 8.71
CA ALA A 37 7.02 -4.88 8.95
C ALA A 37 6.76 -4.12 7.64
N ALA A 38 7.69 -4.17 6.69
CA ALA A 38 7.50 -3.59 5.36
C ALA A 38 6.29 -4.21 4.64
N VAL A 39 6.15 -5.54 4.68
CA VAL A 39 4.99 -6.25 4.09
C VAL A 39 3.67 -5.85 4.75
N ILE A 40 3.63 -5.74 6.08
CA ILE A 40 2.43 -5.27 6.81
C ILE A 40 2.05 -3.86 6.37
N LEU A 41 3.02 -2.94 6.30
CA LEU A 41 2.78 -1.56 5.86
C LEU A 41 2.32 -1.50 4.40
N ILE A 42 2.85 -2.35 3.51
CA ILE A 42 2.39 -2.46 2.12
C ILE A 42 0.92 -2.93 2.10
N CYS A 43 0.58 -4.01 2.81
CA CYS A 43 -0.79 -4.52 2.86
C CYS A 43 -1.78 -3.47 3.40
N SER A 44 -1.44 -2.81 4.50
CA SER A 44 -2.25 -1.73 5.07
C SER A 44 -2.34 -0.52 4.13
N GLY A 45 -1.25 -0.22 3.41
CA GLY A 45 -1.24 0.83 2.41
C GLY A 45 -2.15 0.52 1.21
N ILE A 46 -2.23 -0.74 0.76
CA ILE A 46 -3.19 -1.15 -0.28
C ILE A 46 -4.63 -0.99 0.22
N ASP A 47 -4.94 -1.38 1.47
CA ASP A 47 -6.26 -1.13 2.08
C ASP A 47 -6.59 0.37 2.07
N ALA A 48 -5.66 1.24 2.45
CA ALA A 48 -5.85 2.68 2.47
C ALA A 48 -6.08 3.26 1.06
N MET A 49 -5.32 2.83 0.06
CA MET A 49 -5.50 3.28 -1.33
C MET A 49 -6.83 2.76 -1.91
N SER A 50 -7.22 1.52 -1.58
CA SER A 50 -8.52 0.95 -1.97
C SER A 50 -9.68 1.72 -1.34
N PHE A 51 -9.52 2.18 -0.09
CA PHE A 51 -10.48 3.04 0.59
C PHE A 51 -10.68 4.37 -0.15
N LEU A 52 -9.63 4.95 -0.69
CA LEU A 52 -9.73 6.18 -1.47
C LEU A 52 -10.39 5.97 -2.85
N ASP A 53 -10.21 4.80 -3.48
CA ASP A 53 -10.71 4.49 -4.84
C ASP A 53 -12.15 3.94 -4.86
N MET A 54 -12.67 3.46 -3.73
CA MET A 54 -14.00 2.84 -3.70
C MET A 54 -15.14 3.84 -4.03
N PRO A 55 -16.31 3.37 -4.53
CA PRO A 55 -17.46 4.24 -4.87
C PRO A 55 -17.93 5.11 -3.71
N ALA A 56 -18.43 6.33 -3.98
CA ALA A 56 -18.82 7.34 -2.99
C ALA A 56 -19.82 6.84 -1.93
N ARG A 57 -20.72 5.93 -2.30
CA ARG A 57 -21.77 5.40 -1.41
C ARG A 57 -21.32 4.22 -0.56
N GLN A 58 -20.11 3.72 -0.79
CA GLN A 58 -19.55 2.59 -0.04
C GLN A 58 -18.82 3.10 1.20
N GLU A 59 -19.06 2.49 2.36
CA GLU A 59 -18.47 2.89 3.64
C GLU A 59 -17.19 2.11 3.96
N ASP A 60 -17.18 0.81 3.65
CA ASP A 60 -16.07 -0.09 4.00
C ASP A 60 -15.40 -0.68 2.77
N VAL A 61 -14.09 -0.89 2.84
CA VAL A 61 -13.30 -1.59 1.82
C VAL A 61 -13.64 -3.08 1.82
N THR A 62 -13.95 -3.61 0.65
CA THR A 62 -14.19 -5.05 0.47
C THR A 62 -12.94 -5.76 -0.05
N LYS A 63 -12.94 -7.12 0.05
CA LYS A 63 -11.96 -7.99 -0.62
C LYS A 63 -11.78 -7.60 -2.10
N ASN A 64 -12.88 -7.33 -2.80
CA ASN A 64 -12.85 -7.02 -4.22
C ASN A 64 -12.21 -5.67 -4.54
N ASP A 65 -12.38 -4.67 -3.67
CA ASP A 65 -11.75 -3.36 -3.87
C ASP A 65 -10.22 -3.47 -3.73
N PHE A 66 -9.75 -4.16 -2.70
CA PHE A 66 -8.33 -4.47 -2.52
C PHE A 66 -7.75 -5.19 -3.75
N ILE A 67 -8.40 -6.28 -4.19
CA ILE A 67 -7.94 -7.09 -5.33
C ILE A 67 -7.89 -6.26 -6.61
N LYS A 68 -8.93 -5.46 -6.87
CA LYS A 68 -8.99 -4.59 -8.06
C LYS A 68 -7.86 -3.56 -8.05
N TRP A 69 -7.68 -2.87 -6.92
CA TRP A 69 -6.63 -1.87 -6.79
C TRP A 69 -5.24 -2.50 -6.98
N ALA A 70 -4.96 -3.59 -6.29
CA ALA A 70 -3.69 -4.29 -6.39
C ALA A 70 -3.41 -4.79 -7.83
N ASN A 71 -4.39 -5.41 -8.48
CA ASN A 71 -4.27 -5.86 -9.87
C ASN A 71 -4.02 -4.70 -10.85
N ARG A 72 -4.58 -3.52 -10.59
CA ARG A 72 -4.42 -2.37 -11.46
C ARG A 72 -3.06 -1.69 -11.30
N TYR A 73 -2.62 -1.49 -10.08
CA TYR A 73 -1.52 -0.58 -9.79
C TYR A 73 -0.21 -1.26 -9.38
N ILE A 74 -0.22 -2.50 -8.88
CA ILE A 74 1.01 -3.21 -8.52
C ILE A 74 1.49 -4.00 -9.73
N LYS A 75 2.56 -3.54 -10.36
CA LYS A 75 3.15 -4.12 -11.55
C LYS A 75 4.66 -4.30 -11.40
N PHE A 76 5.14 -5.46 -11.79
CA PHE A 76 6.56 -5.77 -11.83
C PHE A 76 7.07 -5.67 -13.29
N PRO A 77 8.33 -5.29 -13.50
CA PRO A 77 8.92 -5.22 -14.83
C PRO A 77 9.16 -6.61 -15.46
N CYS A 78 9.14 -7.66 -14.65
CA CYS A 78 9.32 -9.04 -15.11
C CYS A 78 8.00 -9.65 -15.64
N LYS A 79 8.11 -10.82 -16.30
CA LYS A 79 6.97 -11.56 -16.86
C LYS A 79 6.04 -12.09 -15.77
N GLU A 80 6.63 -12.63 -14.72
CA GLU A 80 5.90 -13.18 -13.59
C GLU A 80 5.30 -12.06 -12.75
N GLN A 81 4.02 -12.21 -12.39
CA GLN A 81 3.29 -11.21 -11.64
C GLN A 81 2.62 -11.86 -10.41
N LEU A 82 2.47 -11.06 -9.35
CA LEU A 82 1.52 -11.35 -8.28
C LEU A 82 0.12 -10.97 -8.74
N THR A 83 -0.88 -11.72 -8.28
CA THR A 83 -2.28 -11.30 -8.43
C THR A 83 -2.75 -10.54 -7.20
N GLY A 84 -3.79 -9.73 -7.36
CA GLY A 84 -4.43 -9.07 -6.21
C GLY A 84 -4.99 -10.08 -5.20
N ALA A 85 -5.37 -11.30 -5.66
CA ALA A 85 -5.80 -12.38 -4.77
C ALA A 85 -4.64 -12.91 -3.92
N ASP A 86 -3.44 -13.08 -4.50
CA ASP A 86 -2.24 -13.48 -3.73
C ASP A 86 -1.92 -12.45 -2.65
N LEU A 87 -1.95 -11.16 -3.01
CA LEU A 87 -1.69 -10.06 -2.07
C LEU A 87 -2.77 -9.95 -0.99
N TYR A 88 -4.05 -10.19 -1.32
CA TYR A 88 -5.11 -10.20 -0.33
C TYR A 88 -5.00 -11.39 0.62
N GLY A 89 -4.66 -12.57 0.10
CA GLY A 89 -4.36 -13.75 0.91
C GLY A 89 -3.20 -13.48 1.88
N ALA A 90 -2.10 -12.90 1.38
CA ALA A 90 -0.97 -12.48 2.20
C ALA A 90 -1.37 -11.45 3.28
N ARG A 91 -2.17 -10.44 2.92
CA ARG A 91 -2.73 -9.45 3.87
C ARG A 91 -3.49 -10.13 5.01
N CYS A 92 -4.36 -11.11 4.69
CA CYS A 92 -5.10 -11.83 5.72
C CYS A 92 -4.19 -12.64 6.65
N GLY A 93 -3.17 -13.30 6.12
CA GLY A 93 -2.20 -14.04 6.93
C GLY A 93 -1.35 -13.12 7.80
N MET A 94 -0.75 -12.10 7.21
CA MET A 94 0.20 -11.22 7.89
C MET A 94 -0.45 -10.33 8.96
N LEU A 95 -1.60 -9.70 8.67
CA LEU A 95 -2.24 -8.77 9.62
C LEU A 95 -2.93 -9.48 10.80
N HIS A 96 -3.38 -10.72 10.63
CA HIS A 96 -4.08 -11.42 11.71
C HIS A 96 -3.15 -12.34 12.54
N ASN A 97 -2.20 -13.01 11.90
CA ASN A 97 -1.41 -14.05 12.54
C ASN A 97 0.10 -13.94 12.31
N TYR A 98 0.57 -12.90 11.62
CA TYR A 98 1.95 -12.80 11.14
C TYR A 98 2.39 -14.05 10.37
N SER A 99 1.50 -14.62 9.57
CA SER A 99 1.63 -15.90 8.89
C SER A 99 1.72 -15.74 7.38
N ALA A 100 2.52 -16.56 6.73
CA ALA A 100 2.55 -16.68 5.28
C ALA A 100 1.31 -17.41 4.71
N PHE A 101 0.50 -18.05 5.55
CA PHE A 101 -0.67 -18.81 5.17
C PHE A 101 -1.95 -18.14 5.59
N SER A 102 -2.91 -18.10 4.69
CA SER A 102 -4.26 -17.59 4.94
C SER A 102 -5.31 -18.69 4.71
N ARG A 103 -6.56 -18.40 5.10
CA ARG A 103 -7.67 -19.27 4.74
C ARG A 103 -7.79 -19.43 3.21
N MET A 104 -7.70 -18.32 2.47
CA MET A 104 -7.79 -18.34 1.01
C MET A 104 -6.72 -19.22 0.35
N SER A 105 -5.48 -19.21 0.85
CA SER A 105 -4.43 -20.05 0.29
C SER A 105 -4.64 -21.53 0.61
N ARG A 106 -5.21 -21.86 1.79
CA ARG A 106 -5.59 -23.25 2.12
C ARG A 106 -6.78 -23.77 1.29
N GLU A 107 -7.68 -22.87 0.89
CA GLU A 107 -8.84 -23.17 0.03
C GLU A 107 -8.51 -23.12 -1.47
N GLY A 108 -7.25 -22.81 -1.84
CA GLY A 108 -6.80 -22.75 -3.23
C GLY A 108 -7.27 -21.51 -4.00
N GLU A 109 -7.80 -20.49 -3.31
CA GLU A 109 -8.27 -19.24 -3.94
C GLU A 109 -7.12 -18.30 -4.33
N CYS A 110 -5.92 -18.49 -3.80
CA CYS A 110 -4.73 -17.74 -4.11
C CYS A 110 -3.47 -18.58 -3.84
N ARG A 111 -2.35 -18.16 -4.41
CA ARG A 111 -1.04 -18.73 -4.08
C ARG A 111 -0.54 -18.21 -2.74
N ASN A 112 0.29 -19.00 -2.07
CA ASN A 112 1.08 -18.51 -0.94
C ASN A 112 2.22 -17.64 -1.47
N ILE A 113 2.55 -16.59 -0.72
CA ILE A 113 3.71 -15.75 -1.03
C ILE A 113 4.87 -16.14 -0.13
N GLY A 114 5.99 -16.53 -0.74
CA GLY A 114 7.29 -16.59 -0.06
C GLY A 114 8.04 -15.28 -0.30
N TYR A 115 8.67 -14.75 0.74
CA TYR A 115 9.34 -13.45 0.70
C TYR A 115 10.85 -13.62 0.56
N MET A 116 11.47 -12.80 -0.31
CA MET A 116 12.90 -12.72 -0.51
C MET A 116 13.41 -11.34 -0.11
N ASP A 117 14.62 -11.27 0.43
CA ASP A 117 15.30 -10.04 0.84
C ASP A 117 16.06 -9.36 -0.31
N GLN A 118 16.36 -10.10 -1.39
CA GLN A 118 17.08 -9.61 -2.57
C GLN A 118 16.13 -8.89 -3.53
N SER A 119 16.66 -7.91 -4.24
CA SER A 119 15.87 -7.11 -5.19
C SER A 119 15.59 -7.83 -6.51
N VAL A 120 16.42 -8.80 -6.90
CA VAL A 120 16.35 -9.53 -8.19
C VAL A 120 16.49 -11.02 -7.95
N PRO A 121 15.66 -11.87 -8.56
CA PRO A 121 14.50 -11.51 -9.38
C PRO A 121 13.35 -10.97 -8.56
N GLU A 122 12.55 -10.04 -9.14
CA GLU A 122 11.45 -9.38 -8.45
C GLU A 122 10.35 -10.37 -8.04
N VAL A 123 9.96 -11.23 -8.97
CA VAL A 123 8.99 -12.32 -8.77
C VAL A 123 9.54 -13.60 -9.36
N ARG A 124 9.36 -14.69 -8.66
CA ARG A 124 9.76 -16.03 -9.12
C ARG A 124 8.60 -16.99 -8.96
N TYR A 125 8.14 -17.57 -10.06
CA TYR A 125 7.07 -18.57 -10.07
C TYR A 125 7.42 -19.72 -11.01
N ASN A 126 7.39 -20.93 -10.50
CA ASN A 126 7.61 -22.14 -11.28
C ASN A 126 6.54 -23.18 -10.92
N PRO A 127 5.47 -23.33 -11.74
CA PRO A 127 4.40 -24.26 -11.47
C PRO A 127 4.82 -25.73 -11.49
N LYS A 128 5.95 -26.07 -12.14
CA LYS A 128 6.50 -27.43 -12.11
C LYS A 128 7.09 -27.79 -10.75
N VAL A 129 7.47 -26.79 -9.94
CA VAL A 129 7.98 -26.98 -8.57
C VAL A 129 6.83 -26.88 -7.57
N SER A 130 6.00 -25.86 -7.70
CA SER A 130 4.81 -25.66 -6.87
C SER A 130 3.81 -24.75 -7.58
N GLU A 131 2.59 -25.20 -7.75
CA GLU A 131 1.50 -24.39 -8.29
C GLU A 131 0.98 -23.37 -7.27
N SER A 132 1.12 -23.67 -5.99
CA SER A 132 0.56 -22.89 -4.88
C SER A 132 1.54 -21.90 -4.24
N LEU A 133 2.79 -21.79 -4.74
CA LEU A 133 3.81 -20.90 -4.16
C LEU A 133 4.37 -19.96 -5.21
N VAL A 134 4.36 -18.67 -4.88
CA VAL A 134 5.07 -17.62 -5.63
C VAL A 134 6.03 -16.91 -4.68
N LEU A 135 7.26 -16.67 -5.13
CA LEU A 135 8.25 -15.91 -4.37
C LEU A 135 8.25 -14.45 -4.86
N VAL A 136 8.37 -13.51 -3.93
CA VAL A 136 8.48 -12.08 -4.25
C VAL A 136 9.60 -11.43 -3.44
N SER A 137 10.37 -10.58 -4.11
CA SER A 137 11.31 -9.68 -3.47
C SER A 137 10.54 -8.61 -2.67
N VAL A 138 10.79 -8.47 -1.36
CA VAL A 138 10.16 -7.42 -0.56
C VAL A 138 10.58 -6.02 -1.00
N PRO A 139 11.86 -5.74 -1.30
CA PRO A 139 12.27 -4.46 -1.91
C PRO A 139 11.55 -4.16 -3.24
N ALA A 140 11.44 -5.16 -4.14
CA ALA A 140 10.76 -4.97 -5.42
C ALA A 140 9.24 -4.77 -5.25
N LEU A 141 8.61 -5.46 -4.29
CA LEU A 141 7.20 -5.25 -3.95
C LEU A 141 6.96 -3.84 -3.42
N ALA A 142 7.83 -3.33 -2.55
CA ALA A 142 7.75 -1.97 -2.02
C ALA A 142 7.89 -0.93 -3.13
N GLU A 143 8.80 -1.15 -4.08
CA GLU A 143 8.96 -0.27 -5.24
C GLU A 143 7.75 -0.32 -6.17
N ALA A 144 7.24 -1.51 -6.50
CA ALA A 144 6.04 -1.68 -7.32
C ALA A 144 4.83 -1.01 -6.66
N PHE A 145 4.67 -1.14 -5.34
CA PHE A 145 3.63 -0.48 -4.58
C PHE A 145 3.81 1.05 -4.57
N SER A 146 5.02 1.56 -4.37
CA SER A 146 5.30 3.00 -4.39
C SER A 146 4.95 3.62 -5.75
N ARG A 147 5.36 2.99 -6.86
CA ARG A 147 4.97 3.42 -8.22
C ARG A 147 3.47 3.32 -8.43
N GLY A 148 2.86 2.25 -7.91
CA GLY A 148 1.40 2.06 -7.97
C GLY A 148 0.63 3.18 -7.28
N ILE A 149 1.08 3.65 -6.12
CA ILE A 149 0.51 4.82 -5.44
C ILE A 149 0.63 6.07 -6.32
N ASP A 150 1.81 6.33 -6.89
CA ASP A 150 2.02 7.53 -7.70
C ASP A 150 1.08 7.54 -8.91
N GLN A 151 0.96 6.42 -9.62
CA GLN A 151 0.03 6.30 -10.74
C GLN A 151 -1.44 6.41 -10.28
N PHE A 152 -1.78 5.80 -9.16
CA PHE A 152 -3.13 5.90 -8.59
C PHE A 152 -3.51 7.35 -8.27
N LEU A 153 -2.62 8.11 -7.65
CA LEU A 153 -2.89 9.52 -7.33
C LEU A 153 -3.07 10.36 -8.59
N ILE A 154 -2.28 10.12 -9.64
CA ILE A 154 -2.46 10.76 -10.94
C ILE A 154 -3.86 10.44 -11.51
N ASP A 155 -4.24 9.17 -11.56
CA ASP A 155 -5.54 8.73 -12.07
C ASP A 155 -6.71 9.29 -11.23
N LEU A 156 -6.54 9.33 -9.91
CA LEU A 156 -7.55 9.79 -8.95
C LEU A 156 -7.85 11.28 -9.14
N PHE A 157 -6.80 12.10 -9.21
CA PHE A 157 -6.94 13.55 -9.35
C PHE A 157 -7.19 14.02 -10.80
N SER A 158 -7.11 13.11 -11.77
CA SER A 158 -7.57 13.36 -13.15
C SER A 158 -9.11 13.39 -13.27
N ASP A 159 -9.83 12.82 -12.30
CA ASP A 159 -11.29 12.80 -12.25
C ASP A 159 -11.79 13.64 -11.08
N ASN A 160 -12.34 14.81 -11.37
CA ASN A 160 -12.81 15.77 -10.37
C ASN A 160 -13.83 15.16 -9.38
N LYS A 161 -14.69 14.22 -9.82
CA LYS A 161 -15.69 13.60 -8.93
C LYS A 161 -15.02 12.63 -7.97
N LYS A 162 -14.07 11.85 -8.46
CA LYS A 162 -13.27 10.95 -7.63
C LYS A 162 -12.41 11.72 -6.65
N ALA A 163 -11.77 12.80 -7.11
CA ALA A 163 -10.94 13.66 -6.28
C ALA A 163 -11.71 14.22 -5.06
N GLN A 164 -12.92 14.76 -5.28
CA GLN A 164 -13.76 15.27 -4.19
C GLN A 164 -14.11 14.19 -3.14
N VAL A 165 -14.45 12.97 -3.60
CA VAL A 165 -14.73 11.85 -2.71
C VAL A 165 -13.48 11.45 -1.92
N ALA A 166 -12.34 11.41 -2.59
CA ALA A 166 -11.08 11.04 -1.96
C ALA A 166 -10.61 12.08 -0.93
N GLU A 167 -10.79 13.38 -1.19
CA GLU A 167 -10.47 14.45 -0.23
C GLU A 167 -11.22 14.28 1.10
N GLU A 168 -12.52 13.94 1.04
CA GLU A 168 -13.29 13.66 2.25
C GLU A 168 -12.81 12.37 2.97
N ARG A 169 -12.34 11.40 2.22
CA ARG A 169 -11.80 10.15 2.77
C ARG A 169 -10.41 10.30 3.36
N PHE A 170 -9.56 11.14 2.77
CA PHE A 170 -8.26 11.46 3.33
C PHE A 170 -8.37 11.97 4.78
N LYS A 171 -9.42 12.75 5.10
CA LYS A 171 -9.67 13.24 6.46
C LYS A 171 -9.93 12.12 7.48
N LYS A 172 -10.32 10.93 7.01
CA LYS A 172 -10.60 9.75 7.87
C LYS A 172 -9.38 8.85 8.08
N LEU A 173 -8.32 9.04 7.31
CA LEU A 173 -7.08 8.27 7.47
C LEU A 173 -6.30 8.78 8.69
N VAL A 174 -5.37 7.95 9.18
CA VAL A 174 -4.53 8.30 10.34
C VAL A 174 -3.57 9.42 9.97
N HIS A 175 -3.68 10.53 10.68
CA HIS A 175 -2.80 11.69 10.54
C HIS A 175 -1.96 11.87 11.81
N THR A 176 -0.73 12.32 11.63
CA THR A 176 0.12 12.80 12.72
C THR A 176 0.38 14.29 12.53
N PHE A 177 -0.03 15.08 13.51
CA PHE A 177 0.18 16.52 13.50
C PHE A 177 1.21 16.90 14.56
N PRO A 178 2.10 17.87 14.29
CA PRO A 178 2.96 18.42 15.31
C PRO A 178 2.11 19.08 16.39
N VAL A 179 2.36 18.74 17.65
CA VAL A 179 1.73 19.44 18.78
C VAL A 179 2.42 20.79 18.92
N VAL A 180 1.75 21.86 18.60
CA VAL A 180 2.19 23.20 18.93
C VAL A 180 1.86 23.42 20.41
N LEU A 181 2.84 23.21 21.28
CA LEU A 181 2.73 23.65 22.65
C LEU A 181 2.80 25.19 22.62
N ASN A 182 1.65 25.84 22.71
CA ASN A 182 1.60 27.26 22.99
C ASN A 182 2.21 27.45 24.39
N GLY A 183 3.50 27.70 24.45
CA GLY A 183 4.20 28.05 25.65
C GLY A 183 3.81 29.46 26.08
N ASN A 184 2.74 29.59 26.84
CA ASN A 184 2.61 30.61 27.84
C ASN A 184 2.97 29.94 29.17
N VAL A 185 4.27 29.94 29.49
CA VAL A 185 4.71 29.86 30.86
C VAL A 185 4.91 31.29 31.30
N GLY A 186 4.00 31.78 32.15
CA GLY A 186 4.15 33.03 32.87
C GLY A 186 5.26 32.96 33.92
#